data_8ec16618dadf7aa09821eca78ae288cb
#
_entry.id   8ec16618dadf7aa09821eca78ae288cb
#
_cell.length_a   1.000
_cell.length_b   1.000
_cell.length_c   1.000
_cell.angle_alpha   90.00
_cell.angle_beta   90.00
_cell.angle_gamma   90.00
#
_symmetry.space_group_name_H-M   'P 1'
#
loop_
_entity.id
_entity.type
_entity.pdbx_description
1 polymer ?
#
loop_
_entity_poly.entity_id
_entity_poly.type
_entity_poly.pdbx_seq_one_letter_code
_entity_poly.pdbx_strand_id
1 'polypeptide(L)'
;MKTDLENIQLLLDRFKRPIPDKQEYKNRLAEEFELILNQRFTDYFLQICEIIDITQDLTHMTRGSAGSSLVCYLLGITDVDPIKWNIPVARFMNPLRDDLPDVDIDFQHWQQGEVMQRIFKKWPGKTARLSNYVMFREKSAKKEAAKRLGAKGNLPRNFTYESVGVDPKEAKRIERKLIGKKRAISKHCGGIVMFTRQLPKSLISQDNQILLDKYEVEDLEHLKVDVLANRGLSQLLEIDEITKLEYYPETDKATSDLLCRGDVLGVTQGESPAMRRLFRALQPKSMQDCVFATAMIRPVAMSGRQKAAMFQDWSQEAVQDSIVFEDDAIDIISNIIGVDMYEADMYRRA
;
A
#
# COMPACT_ATOMS: atom_id res chain seq x y z
N MET A 1 -14.21 -15.75 26.28
CA MET A 1 -14.02 -14.58 25.39
C MET A 1 -13.85 -13.38 26.29
N LYS A 2 -12.95 -12.47 25.96
CA LYS A 2 -12.82 -11.19 26.65
C LYS A 2 -14.09 -10.36 26.39
N THR A 3 -14.47 -9.52 27.36
CA THR A 3 -15.56 -8.57 27.18
C THR A 3 -15.14 -7.42 26.27
N ASP A 4 -16.09 -6.66 25.72
CA ASP A 4 -15.80 -5.49 24.90
C ASP A 4 -15.00 -4.44 25.67
N LEU A 5 -15.30 -4.24 26.96
CA LEU A 5 -14.53 -3.36 27.84
C LEU A 5 -13.08 -3.82 28.02
N GLU A 6 -12.85 -5.12 28.19
CA GLU A 6 -11.48 -5.67 28.27
C GLU A 6 -10.71 -5.47 26.95
N ASN A 7 -11.38 -5.62 25.81
CA ASN A 7 -10.77 -5.40 24.49
C ASN A 7 -10.41 -3.94 24.27
N ILE A 8 -11.28 -2.99 24.62
CA ILE A 8 -11.00 -1.56 24.57
C ILE A 8 -9.83 -1.21 25.50
N GLN A 9 -9.85 -1.70 26.74
CA GLN A 9 -8.79 -1.42 27.71
C GLN A 9 -7.42 -1.89 27.21
N LEU A 10 -7.34 -3.07 26.58
CA LEU A 10 -6.10 -3.57 25.96
C LEU A 10 -5.53 -2.63 24.90
N LEU A 11 -6.39 -2.00 24.09
CA LEU A 11 -5.96 -1.03 23.08
C LEU A 11 -5.54 0.30 23.72
N LEU A 12 -6.31 0.79 24.69
CA LEU A 12 -6.00 2.02 25.43
C LEU A 12 -4.63 1.93 26.11
N ASP A 13 -4.33 0.78 26.77
CA ASP A 13 -3.06 0.53 27.45
C ASP A 13 -1.85 0.55 26.49
N ARG A 14 -2.09 0.43 25.18
CA ARG A 14 -1.06 0.43 24.13
C ARG A 14 -0.88 1.78 23.44
N PHE A 15 -1.72 2.78 23.76
CA PHE A 15 -1.59 4.10 23.15
C PHE A 15 -0.25 4.75 23.50
N LYS A 16 0.47 5.17 22.48
CA LYS A 16 1.76 5.87 22.58
C LYS A 16 1.58 7.39 22.56
N ARG A 17 0.41 7.87 22.14
CA ARG A 17 0.07 9.29 22.07
C ARG A 17 -1.12 9.59 22.97
N PRO A 18 -1.15 10.77 23.64
CA PRO A 18 -2.31 11.18 24.42
C PRO A 18 -3.51 11.45 23.50
N ILE A 19 -4.70 11.15 23.99
CA ILE A 19 -5.95 11.51 23.31
C ILE A 19 -6.15 13.02 23.48
N PRO A 20 -6.23 13.82 22.38
CA PRO A 20 -6.52 15.25 22.49
C PRO A 20 -7.88 15.49 23.15
N ASP A 21 -7.97 16.48 24.06
CA ASP A 21 -9.21 16.83 24.75
C ASP A 21 -10.12 17.71 23.88
N LYS A 22 -10.55 17.16 22.76
CA LYS A 22 -11.49 17.76 21.81
C LYS A 22 -12.60 16.76 21.48
N GLN A 23 -13.83 17.25 21.33
CA GLN A 23 -15.00 16.42 21.12
C GLN A 23 -14.91 15.59 19.82
N GLU A 24 -14.32 16.15 18.76
CA GLU A 24 -14.10 15.47 17.46
C GLU A 24 -13.26 14.20 17.61
N TYR A 25 -12.18 14.23 18.43
CA TYR A 25 -11.34 13.05 18.70
C TYR A 25 -12.09 11.99 19.51
N LYS A 26 -12.87 12.43 20.52
CA LYS A 26 -13.69 11.51 21.35
C LYS A 26 -14.74 10.80 20.52
N ASN A 27 -15.43 11.54 19.64
CA ASN A 27 -16.45 10.98 18.75
C ASN A 27 -15.84 9.96 17.78
N ARG A 28 -14.73 10.33 17.13
CA ARG A 28 -14.04 9.46 16.20
C ARG A 28 -13.49 8.20 16.87
N LEU A 29 -12.94 8.33 18.07
CA LEU A 29 -12.44 7.19 18.84
C LEU A 29 -13.58 6.23 19.22
N ALA A 30 -14.72 6.75 19.62
CA ALA A 30 -15.92 5.93 19.91
C ALA A 30 -16.39 5.16 18.65
N GLU A 31 -16.47 5.84 17.51
CA GLU A 31 -16.80 5.24 16.22
C GLU A 31 -15.81 4.12 15.85
N GLU A 32 -14.51 4.36 15.95
CA GLU A 32 -13.50 3.36 15.60
C GLU A 32 -13.49 2.17 16.56
N PHE A 33 -13.71 2.39 17.86
CA PHE A 33 -13.86 1.28 18.81
C PHE A 33 -15.08 0.42 18.51
N GLU A 34 -16.21 1.03 18.16
CA GLU A 34 -17.40 0.29 17.74
C GLU A 34 -17.12 -0.59 16.52
N LEU A 35 -16.43 -0.04 15.48
CA LEU A 35 -16.02 -0.80 14.31
C LEU A 35 -15.07 -1.97 14.66
N ILE A 36 -14.05 -1.70 15.49
CA ILE A 36 -13.07 -2.71 15.91
C ILE A 36 -13.73 -3.85 16.68
N LEU A 37 -14.67 -3.55 17.55
CA LEU A 37 -15.37 -4.56 18.34
C LEU A 37 -16.33 -5.39 17.47
N ASN A 38 -17.15 -4.72 16.66
CA ASN A 38 -18.12 -5.38 15.80
C ASN A 38 -17.44 -6.31 14.77
N GLN A 39 -16.30 -5.90 14.21
CA GLN A 39 -15.52 -6.67 13.25
C GLN A 39 -14.47 -7.59 13.90
N ARG A 40 -14.36 -7.59 15.25
CA ARG A 40 -13.40 -8.40 16.02
C ARG A 40 -11.94 -8.16 15.68
N PHE A 41 -11.56 -6.92 15.40
CA PHE A 41 -10.21 -6.55 14.98
C PHE A 41 -9.25 -6.24 16.14
N THR A 42 -9.65 -6.39 17.40
CA THR A 42 -8.78 -6.10 18.57
C THR A 42 -7.45 -6.85 18.49
N ASP A 43 -7.49 -8.15 18.29
CA ASP A 43 -6.26 -8.97 18.20
C ASP A 43 -5.40 -8.57 16.98
N TYR A 44 -6.01 -8.11 15.89
CA TYR A 44 -5.35 -7.57 14.71
C TYR A 44 -4.49 -6.36 15.07
N PHE A 45 -5.07 -5.34 15.73
CA PHE A 45 -4.35 -4.14 16.13
C PHE A 45 -3.24 -4.46 17.14
N LEU A 46 -3.51 -5.34 18.12
CA LEU A 46 -2.51 -5.77 19.09
C LEU A 46 -1.32 -6.48 18.45
N GLN A 47 -1.54 -7.30 17.43
CA GLN A 47 -0.47 -7.96 16.69
C GLN A 47 0.40 -6.95 15.92
N ILE A 48 -0.21 -5.92 15.33
CA ILE A 48 0.54 -4.85 14.67
C ILE A 48 1.37 -4.06 15.69
N CYS A 49 0.79 -3.73 16.87
CA CYS A 49 1.55 -3.11 17.95
C CYS A 49 2.76 -3.94 18.35
N GLU A 50 2.62 -5.26 18.45
CA GLU A 50 3.75 -6.14 18.78
C GLU A 50 4.83 -6.14 17.68
N ILE A 51 4.47 -5.97 16.39
CA ILE A 51 5.45 -5.79 15.31
C ILE A 51 6.19 -4.48 15.49
N ILE A 52 5.50 -3.38 15.77
CA ILE A 52 6.11 -2.08 16.04
C ILE A 52 7.03 -2.14 17.27
N ASP A 53 6.64 -2.86 18.31
CA ASP A 53 7.46 -2.97 19.53
C ASP A 53 8.76 -3.76 19.31
N ILE A 54 8.74 -4.86 18.56
CA ILE A 54 9.97 -5.61 18.26
C ILE A 54 10.88 -4.91 17.25
N THR A 55 10.42 -3.80 16.67
CA THR A 55 11.15 -2.94 15.73
C THR A 55 11.28 -1.50 16.20
N GLN A 56 11.08 -1.23 17.50
CA GLN A 56 11.10 0.13 18.07
C GLN A 56 12.44 0.89 17.91
N ASP A 57 13.53 0.16 17.68
CA ASP A 57 14.86 0.68 17.38
C ASP A 57 15.03 1.07 15.89
N LEU A 58 14.05 0.80 15.06
CA LEU A 58 14.05 1.08 13.63
C LEU A 58 12.97 2.13 13.29
N THR A 59 13.34 3.09 12.47
CA THR A 59 12.36 4.06 11.96
C THR A 59 11.47 3.40 10.91
N HIS A 60 10.17 3.56 11.08
CA HIS A 60 9.18 3.10 10.12
C HIS A 60 8.23 4.23 9.72
N MET A 61 7.54 4.03 8.60
CA MET A 61 6.40 4.83 8.20
C MET A 61 5.30 3.93 7.67
N THR A 62 4.05 4.32 7.85
CA THR A 62 2.90 3.55 7.38
C THR A 62 2.27 4.24 6.20
N ARG A 63 1.90 3.47 5.18
CA ARG A 63 1.23 3.94 3.98
C ARG A 63 -0.19 3.38 3.87
N GLY A 64 -0.92 3.86 2.87
CA GLY A 64 -2.23 3.33 2.53
C GLY A 64 -3.33 3.79 3.47
N SER A 65 -4.30 2.91 3.68
CA SER A 65 -5.53 3.24 4.41
C SER A 65 -5.36 3.36 5.92
N ALA A 66 -4.28 2.82 6.50
CA ALA A 66 -4.04 2.92 7.95
C ALA A 66 -3.92 4.37 8.47
N GLY A 67 -3.51 5.32 7.60
CA GLY A 67 -3.53 6.75 7.89
C GLY A 67 -4.93 7.34 8.09
N SER A 68 -6.00 6.60 7.81
CA SER A 68 -7.39 7.00 8.05
C SER A 68 -7.89 6.66 9.47
N SER A 69 -7.10 5.94 10.27
CA SER A 69 -7.52 5.49 11.61
C SER A 69 -6.86 6.30 12.71
N LEU A 70 -7.68 6.87 13.59
CA LEU A 70 -7.25 7.54 14.81
C LEU A 70 -6.63 6.54 15.80
N VAL A 71 -7.17 5.32 15.88
CA VAL A 71 -6.60 4.25 16.71
C VAL A 71 -5.19 3.91 16.23
N CYS A 72 -4.94 3.78 14.91
CA CYS A 72 -3.60 3.59 14.36
C CYS A 72 -2.66 4.74 14.73
N TYR A 73 -3.13 5.98 14.69
CA TYR A 73 -2.36 7.16 15.08
C TYR A 73 -2.00 7.13 16.58
N LEU A 74 -2.96 6.87 17.44
CA LEU A 74 -2.74 6.82 18.90
C LEU A 74 -1.83 5.65 19.30
N LEU A 75 -1.94 4.51 18.65
CA LEU A 75 -1.06 3.36 18.83
C LEU A 75 0.38 3.58 18.29
N GLY A 76 0.63 4.67 17.55
CA GLY A 76 1.92 4.93 16.93
C GLY A 76 2.21 4.03 15.72
N ILE A 77 1.19 3.44 15.12
CA ILE A 77 1.30 2.67 13.87
C ILE A 77 1.52 3.63 12.70
N THR A 78 0.83 4.78 12.70
CA THR A 78 1.01 5.84 11.69
C THR A 78 1.28 7.18 12.36
N ASP A 79 1.96 8.09 11.63
CA ASP A 79 2.16 9.48 12.03
C ASP A 79 1.10 10.44 11.48
N VAL A 80 0.16 9.93 10.69
CA VAL A 80 -0.92 10.72 10.11
C VAL A 80 -2.06 10.84 11.11
N ASP A 81 -2.35 12.06 11.56
CA ASP A 81 -3.55 12.37 12.35
C ASP A 81 -4.76 12.55 11.41
N PRO A 82 -5.71 11.59 11.39
CA PRO A 82 -6.82 11.64 10.45
C PRO A 82 -7.82 12.75 10.72
N ILE A 83 -7.88 13.27 11.96
CA ILE A 83 -8.75 14.39 12.30
C ILE A 83 -8.16 15.69 11.75
N LYS A 84 -6.86 15.91 11.96
CA LYS A 84 -6.16 17.09 11.40
C LYS A 84 -6.32 17.20 9.89
N TRP A 85 -6.31 16.08 9.19
CA TRP A 85 -6.36 16.01 7.73
C TRP A 85 -7.74 15.68 7.16
N ASN A 86 -8.78 15.64 8.00
CA ASN A 86 -10.15 15.31 7.63
C ASN A 86 -10.27 14.02 6.78
N ILE A 87 -9.62 12.95 7.24
CA ILE A 87 -9.62 11.67 6.51
C ILE A 87 -10.70 10.74 7.07
N PRO A 88 -11.65 10.24 6.23
CA PRO A 88 -12.72 9.37 6.69
C PRO A 88 -12.25 7.96 7.06
N VAL A 89 -12.77 7.39 8.15
CA VAL A 89 -12.42 6.03 8.59
C VAL A 89 -12.88 4.95 7.62
N ALA A 90 -13.93 5.21 6.88
CA ALA A 90 -14.55 4.27 5.93
C ALA A 90 -13.57 3.66 4.94
N ARG A 91 -12.48 4.38 4.62
CA ARG A 91 -11.42 3.90 3.74
C ARG A 91 -10.60 2.76 4.35
N PHE A 92 -10.42 2.72 5.67
CA PHE A 92 -9.64 1.72 6.40
C PHE A 92 -10.53 0.63 6.94
N MET A 93 -11.50 1.00 7.79
CA MET A 93 -12.50 0.09 8.34
C MET A 93 -13.88 0.45 7.81
N ASN A 94 -14.60 -0.54 7.30
CA ASN A 94 -15.93 -0.33 6.74
C ASN A 94 -16.83 -1.51 7.14
N PRO A 95 -17.94 -1.28 7.84
CA PRO A 95 -18.83 -2.33 8.31
C PRO A 95 -19.55 -3.07 7.17
N LEU A 96 -19.56 -2.50 5.97
CA LEU A 96 -20.13 -3.11 4.76
C LEU A 96 -19.15 -4.03 4.02
N ARG A 97 -17.96 -4.26 4.60
CA ARG A 97 -16.91 -5.11 4.02
C ARG A 97 -16.50 -6.18 5.02
N ASP A 98 -16.20 -7.36 4.49
CA ASP A 98 -15.71 -8.50 5.27
C ASP A 98 -14.17 -8.61 5.24
N ASP A 99 -13.47 -7.77 4.44
CA ASP A 99 -12.01 -7.81 4.32
C ASP A 99 -11.30 -7.20 5.55
N LEU A 100 -10.21 -7.82 5.95
CA LEU A 100 -9.33 -7.28 6.99
C LEU A 100 -8.69 -5.97 6.51
N PRO A 101 -8.52 -4.98 7.39
CA PRO A 101 -7.79 -3.76 7.05
C PRO A 101 -6.35 -4.09 6.65
N ASP A 102 -5.83 -3.47 5.60
CA ASP A 102 -4.46 -3.70 5.13
C ASP A 102 -3.52 -2.64 5.70
N VAL A 103 -2.48 -3.09 6.40
CA VAL A 103 -1.46 -2.21 6.99
C VAL A 103 -0.12 -2.45 6.31
N ASP A 104 0.33 -1.44 5.57
CA ASP A 104 1.62 -1.40 4.92
C ASP A 104 2.63 -0.67 5.81
N ILE A 105 3.66 -1.36 6.30
CA ILE A 105 4.72 -0.77 7.12
C ILE A 105 6.01 -0.73 6.33
N ASP A 106 6.47 0.47 6.05
CA ASP A 106 7.70 0.74 5.32
C ASP A 106 8.87 0.92 6.29
N PHE A 107 9.97 0.22 6.02
CA PHE A 107 11.25 0.37 6.70
C PHE A 107 12.34 0.82 5.71
N GLN A 108 13.49 1.23 6.20
CA GLN A 108 14.66 1.44 5.35
C GLN A 108 14.92 0.19 4.50
N HIS A 109 15.31 0.37 3.24
CA HIS A 109 15.30 -0.74 2.28
C HIS A 109 16.26 -1.89 2.65
N TRP A 110 17.33 -1.63 3.40
CA TRP A 110 18.23 -2.67 3.90
C TRP A 110 17.75 -3.36 5.19
N GLN A 111 16.81 -2.76 5.93
CA GLN A 111 16.30 -3.30 7.19
C GLN A 111 15.14 -4.29 7.00
N GLN A 112 14.47 -4.28 5.84
CA GLN A 112 13.31 -5.15 5.58
C GLN A 112 13.57 -6.62 5.91
N GLY A 113 14.73 -7.15 5.52
CA GLY A 113 15.10 -8.55 5.79
C GLY A 113 15.24 -8.85 7.27
N GLU A 114 15.81 -7.93 8.02
CA GLU A 114 15.95 -8.03 9.48
C GLU A 114 14.59 -8.00 10.18
N VAL A 115 13.72 -7.06 9.80
CA VAL A 115 12.35 -6.96 10.33
C VAL A 115 11.59 -8.27 10.13
N MET A 116 11.63 -8.84 8.93
CA MET A 116 11.01 -10.14 8.66
C MET A 116 11.56 -11.25 9.56
N GLN A 117 12.87 -11.29 9.78
CA GLN A 117 13.47 -12.27 10.67
C GLN A 117 13.06 -12.09 12.12
N ARG A 118 12.94 -10.84 12.62
CA ARG A 118 12.44 -10.54 13.97
C ARG A 118 11.00 -11.05 14.12
N ILE A 119 10.13 -10.86 13.12
CA ILE A 119 8.76 -11.38 13.11
C ILE A 119 8.76 -12.91 13.14
N PHE A 120 9.53 -13.58 12.29
CA PHE A 120 9.60 -15.05 12.25
C PHE A 120 10.15 -15.63 13.57
N LYS A 121 11.07 -14.93 14.22
CA LYS A 121 11.60 -15.32 15.52
C LYS A 121 10.60 -15.13 16.66
N LYS A 122 9.79 -14.08 16.60
CA LYS A 122 8.76 -13.78 17.62
C LYS A 122 7.64 -14.80 17.59
N TRP A 123 7.19 -15.23 16.38
CA TRP A 123 6.10 -16.19 16.21
C TRP A 123 6.52 -17.40 15.37
N PRO A 124 7.37 -18.28 15.95
CA PRO A 124 7.92 -19.42 15.22
C PRO A 124 6.82 -20.42 14.83
N GLY A 125 6.80 -20.79 13.55
CA GLY A 125 5.82 -21.72 13.00
C GLY A 125 4.39 -21.16 12.83
N LYS A 126 4.18 -19.88 13.19
CA LYS A 126 2.90 -19.18 13.01
C LYS A 126 2.99 -18.06 11.99
N THR A 127 4.16 -17.82 11.42
CA THR A 127 4.38 -16.76 10.43
C THR A 127 5.08 -17.32 9.21
N ALA A 128 4.72 -16.84 8.04
CA ALA A 128 5.38 -17.20 6.79
C ALA A 128 5.36 -16.02 5.81
N ARG A 129 6.31 -16.00 4.89
CA ARG A 129 6.33 -15.06 3.78
C ARG A 129 5.26 -15.42 2.76
N LEU A 130 4.47 -14.45 2.34
CA LEU A 130 3.41 -14.62 1.35
C LEU A 130 3.98 -14.97 -0.03
N SER A 131 3.24 -15.76 -0.78
CA SER A 131 3.51 -16.07 -2.19
C SER A 131 2.65 -15.27 -3.14
N ASN A 132 3.17 -15.10 -4.36
CA ASN A 132 2.40 -14.66 -5.52
C ASN A 132 2.38 -15.74 -6.58
N TYR A 133 1.22 -16.00 -7.18
CA TYR A 133 1.13 -16.83 -8.36
C TYR A 133 1.46 -16.02 -9.61
N VAL A 134 2.49 -16.44 -10.31
CA VAL A 134 2.84 -15.91 -11.63
C VAL A 134 2.00 -16.66 -12.66
N MET A 135 1.05 -15.96 -13.26
CA MET A 135 0.16 -16.55 -14.27
C MET A 135 0.76 -16.44 -15.66
N PHE A 136 0.40 -17.38 -16.53
CA PHE A 136 0.70 -17.25 -17.95
C PHE A 136 -0.12 -16.11 -18.56
N ARG A 137 0.57 -15.11 -19.11
CA ARG A 137 0.01 -14.06 -19.98
C ARG A 137 0.37 -14.37 -21.43
N GLU A 138 -0.27 -13.73 -22.40
CA GLU A 138 -0.08 -13.99 -23.83
C GLU A 138 1.38 -14.25 -24.23
N LYS A 139 2.31 -13.31 -23.93
CA LYS A 139 3.72 -13.44 -24.29
C LYS A 139 4.42 -14.66 -23.65
N SER A 140 4.09 -14.96 -22.42
CA SER A 140 4.69 -16.10 -21.71
C SER A 140 4.07 -17.42 -22.13
N ALA A 141 2.76 -17.46 -22.39
CA ALA A 141 2.07 -18.61 -22.93
C ALA A 141 2.53 -18.95 -24.34
N LYS A 142 2.71 -17.92 -25.21
CA LYS A 142 3.28 -18.09 -26.54
C LYS A 142 4.66 -18.74 -26.51
N LYS A 143 5.57 -18.23 -25.67
CA LYS A 143 6.92 -18.81 -25.50
C LYS A 143 6.89 -20.24 -24.97
N GLU A 144 6.04 -20.51 -24.01
CA GLU A 144 5.90 -21.84 -23.41
C GLU A 144 5.31 -22.83 -24.41
N ALA A 145 4.28 -22.45 -25.19
CA ALA A 145 3.71 -23.27 -26.24
C ALA A 145 4.75 -23.69 -27.28
N ALA A 146 5.56 -22.75 -27.76
CA ALA A 146 6.65 -23.04 -28.69
C ALA A 146 7.66 -24.03 -28.09
N LYS A 147 8.06 -23.83 -26.82
CA LYS A 147 9.01 -24.74 -26.13
C LYS A 147 8.45 -26.16 -25.96
N ARG A 148 7.18 -26.30 -25.62
CA ARG A 148 6.51 -27.61 -25.50
C ARG A 148 6.46 -28.36 -26.83
N LEU A 149 6.49 -27.66 -27.94
CA LEU A 149 6.55 -28.22 -29.29
C LEU A 149 7.97 -28.33 -29.86
N GLY A 150 8.99 -28.15 -29.01
CA GLY A 150 10.38 -28.44 -29.36
C GLY A 150 11.25 -27.23 -29.75
N ALA A 151 10.72 -25.99 -29.70
CA ALA A 151 11.55 -24.81 -29.92
C ALA A 151 12.62 -24.69 -28.83
N LYS A 152 13.90 -24.60 -29.24
CA LYS A 152 15.08 -24.56 -28.36
C LYS A 152 15.65 -23.15 -28.20
N GLY A 153 16.35 -22.93 -27.10
CA GLY A 153 17.10 -21.71 -26.86
C GLY A 153 16.27 -20.52 -26.38
N ASN A 154 16.86 -19.33 -26.45
CA ASN A 154 16.22 -18.08 -26.05
C ASN A 154 15.44 -17.51 -27.23
N LEU A 155 14.10 -17.59 -27.16
CA LEU A 155 13.24 -17.12 -28.22
C LEU A 155 13.19 -15.58 -28.27
N PRO A 156 13.34 -14.96 -29.44
CA PRO A 156 13.22 -13.51 -29.60
C PRO A 156 11.89 -12.96 -29.09
N ARG A 157 11.83 -11.66 -28.78
CA ARG A 157 10.60 -11.04 -28.26
C ARG A 157 9.44 -11.12 -29.26
N ASN A 158 9.73 -11.00 -30.55
CA ASN A 158 8.76 -10.93 -31.64
C ASN A 158 8.85 -12.13 -32.59
N PHE A 159 9.14 -13.35 -32.07
CA PHE A 159 9.17 -14.56 -32.89
C PHE A 159 7.77 -14.94 -33.41
N THR A 160 7.73 -15.56 -34.59
CA THR A 160 6.54 -16.29 -35.08
C THR A 160 6.73 -17.78 -34.81
N TYR A 161 5.66 -18.56 -34.76
CA TYR A 161 5.78 -20.01 -34.54
C TYR A 161 6.55 -20.69 -35.70
N GLU A 162 6.29 -20.25 -36.93
CA GLU A 162 6.98 -20.74 -38.12
C GLU A 162 8.48 -20.46 -38.05
N SER A 163 8.91 -19.26 -37.57
CA SER A 163 10.31 -18.87 -37.50
C SER A 163 11.13 -19.72 -36.51
N VAL A 164 10.48 -20.46 -35.65
CA VAL A 164 11.10 -21.36 -34.67
C VAL A 164 10.79 -22.84 -34.93
N GLY A 165 10.28 -23.14 -36.13
CA GLY A 165 10.05 -24.51 -36.60
C GLY A 165 8.90 -25.24 -35.92
N VAL A 166 7.88 -24.51 -35.46
CA VAL A 166 6.75 -25.04 -34.70
C VAL A 166 5.44 -24.85 -35.49
N ASP A 167 4.58 -25.88 -35.51
CA ASP A 167 3.24 -25.76 -36.10
C ASP A 167 2.40 -24.69 -35.41
N PRO A 168 1.99 -23.63 -36.11
CA PRO A 168 1.24 -22.52 -35.52
C PRO A 168 -0.14 -22.92 -34.99
N LYS A 169 -0.79 -23.87 -35.62
CA LYS A 169 -2.15 -24.30 -35.26
C LYS A 169 -2.13 -25.00 -33.89
N GLU A 170 -1.20 -25.94 -33.73
CA GLU A 170 -1.05 -26.68 -32.48
C GLU A 170 -0.50 -25.75 -31.36
N ALA A 171 0.45 -24.88 -31.70
CA ALA A 171 1.02 -23.91 -30.76
C ALA A 171 -0.04 -22.94 -30.20
N LYS A 172 -0.92 -22.38 -31.06
CA LYS A 172 -2.02 -21.55 -30.61
C LYS A 172 -3.04 -22.30 -29.75
N ARG A 173 -3.26 -23.57 -30.02
CA ARG A 173 -4.11 -24.42 -29.16
C ARG A 173 -3.55 -24.55 -27.74
N ILE A 174 -2.23 -24.78 -27.62
CA ILE A 174 -1.55 -24.88 -26.33
C ILE A 174 -1.49 -23.50 -25.65
N GLU A 175 -1.15 -22.44 -26.37
CA GLU A 175 -1.11 -21.07 -25.88
C GLU A 175 -2.45 -20.67 -25.18
N ARG A 176 -3.58 -20.87 -25.87
CA ARG A 176 -4.92 -20.58 -25.32
C ARG A 176 -5.21 -21.36 -24.04
N LYS A 177 -4.77 -22.61 -23.93
CA LYS A 177 -4.95 -23.44 -22.73
C LYS A 177 -4.05 -23.00 -21.56
N LEU A 178 -2.93 -22.34 -21.85
CA LEU A 178 -2.00 -21.86 -20.84
C LEU A 178 -2.38 -20.50 -20.26
N ILE A 179 -2.92 -19.59 -21.08
CA ILE A 179 -3.32 -18.25 -20.62
C ILE A 179 -4.22 -18.37 -19.39
N GLY A 180 -3.88 -17.62 -18.32
CA GLY A 180 -4.59 -17.66 -17.05
C GLY A 180 -4.29 -18.87 -16.15
N LYS A 181 -3.41 -19.79 -16.55
CA LYS A 181 -2.94 -20.86 -15.68
C LYS A 181 -1.71 -20.45 -14.88
N LYS A 182 -1.54 -21.03 -13.71
CA LYS A 182 -0.36 -20.85 -12.84
C LYS A 182 0.90 -21.35 -13.58
N ARG A 183 1.89 -20.45 -13.66
CA ARG A 183 3.19 -20.73 -14.28
C ARG A 183 4.25 -21.05 -13.23
N ALA A 184 4.29 -20.27 -12.17
CA ALA A 184 5.26 -20.39 -11.10
C ALA A 184 4.73 -19.74 -9.81
N ILE A 185 5.38 -20.04 -8.70
CA ILE A 185 5.21 -19.35 -7.43
C ILE A 185 6.42 -18.42 -7.27
N SER A 186 6.20 -17.17 -6.90
CA SER A 186 7.24 -16.21 -6.54
C SER A 186 7.02 -15.70 -5.12
N LYS A 187 8.06 -15.19 -4.48
CA LYS A 187 7.94 -14.52 -3.18
C LYS A 187 7.22 -13.18 -3.35
N HIS A 188 6.27 -12.88 -2.47
CA HIS A 188 5.71 -11.53 -2.36
C HIS A 188 6.81 -10.57 -1.90
N CYS A 189 6.76 -9.30 -2.35
CA CYS A 189 7.82 -8.32 -2.05
C CYS A 189 7.95 -7.98 -0.57
N GLY A 190 6.84 -7.97 0.18
CA GLY A 190 6.80 -7.59 1.60
C GLY A 190 5.82 -8.39 2.44
N GLY A 191 4.89 -9.13 1.83
CA GLY A 191 3.80 -9.78 2.54
C GLY A 191 4.27 -10.85 3.52
N ILE A 192 3.84 -10.72 4.76
CA ILE A 192 3.95 -11.72 5.81
C ILE A 192 2.54 -12.10 6.24
N VAL A 193 2.30 -13.39 6.40
CA VAL A 193 1.05 -13.92 6.92
C VAL A 193 1.27 -14.39 8.34
N MET A 194 0.36 -14.03 9.23
CA MET A 194 0.37 -14.42 10.63
C MET A 194 -0.86 -15.30 10.91
N PHE A 195 -0.63 -16.45 11.52
CA PHE A 195 -1.66 -17.44 11.80
C PHE A 195 -1.90 -17.56 13.30
N THR A 196 -3.13 -17.77 13.70
CA THR A 196 -3.49 -18.04 15.09
C THR A 196 -2.98 -19.40 15.57
N ARG A 197 -2.80 -20.35 14.64
CA ARG A 197 -2.34 -21.72 14.89
C ARG A 197 -1.02 -22.02 14.20
N GLN A 198 -0.36 -23.09 14.57
CA GLN A 198 0.83 -23.61 13.89
C GLN A 198 0.50 -23.96 12.43
N LEU A 199 1.33 -23.48 11.53
CA LEU A 199 1.20 -23.78 10.10
C LEU A 199 1.52 -25.26 9.80
N PRO A 200 0.72 -25.93 8.98
CA PRO A 200 1.05 -27.24 8.47
C PRO A 200 2.36 -27.18 7.67
N LYS A 201 3.31 -28.04 7.99
CA LYS A 201 4.60 -28.11 7.28
C LYS A 201 4.46 -28.30 5.77
N SER A 202 3.37 -28.95 5.32
CA SER A 202 3.06 -29.15 3.90
C SER A 202 2.75 -27.88 3.14
N LEU A 203 2.35 -26.79 3.84
CA LEU A 203 2.04 -25.50 3.24
C LEU A 203 3.22 -24.52 3.24
N ILE A 204 4.35 -24.91 3.83
CA ILE A 204 5.52 -24.03 3.96
C ILE A 204 6.71 -24.61 3.22
N SER A 205 7.38 -23.79 2.41
CA SER A 205 8.65 -24.15 1.77
C SER A 205 9.82 -24.04 2.76
N GLN A 206 11.00 -24.54 2.34
CA GLN A 206 12.23 -24.45 3.15
C GLN A 206 12.63 -23.01 3.50
N ASP A 207 12.23 -22.04 2.67
CA ASP A 207 12.53 -20.61 2.87
C ASP A 207 11.47 -19.87 3.74
N ASN A 208 10.70 -20.59 4.52
CA ASN A 208 9.57 -20.05 5.30
C ASN A 208 8.56 -19.24 4.44
N GLN A 209 8.31 -19.71 3.22
CA GLN A 209 7.34 -19.14 2.30
C GLN A 209 6.10 -20.03 2.26
N ILE A 210 4.91 -19.44 2.44
CA ILE A 210 3.65 -20.17 2.30
C ILE A 210 3.37 -20.45 0.82
N LEU A 211 2.86 -21.65 0.51
CA LEU A 211 2.55 -22.07 -0.86
C LEU A 211 1.20 -21.55 -1.38
N LEU A 212 0.48 -20.80 -0.55
CA LEU A 212 -0.77 -20.14 -0.88
C LEU A 212 -0.50 -18.71 -1.37
N ASP A 213 -1.34 -18.18 -2.25
CA ASP A 213 -1.29 -16.78 -2.65
C ASP A 213 -2.15 -15.89 -1.72
N LYS A 214 -2.18 -14.59 -2.03
CA LYS A 214 -2.89 -13.61 -1.19
C LYS A 214 -4.40 -13.89 -1.08
N TYR A 215 -5.04 -14.35 -2.16
CA TYR A 215 -6.48 -14.63 -2.18
C TYR A 215 -6.81 -15.87 -1.35
N GLU A 216 -6.03 -16.94 -1.50
CA GLU A 216 -6.19 -18.15 -0.70
C GLU A 216 -5.91 -17.91 0.80
N VAL A 217 -5.06 -16.93 1.12
CA VAL A 217 -4.79 -16.54 2.51
C VAL A 217 -5.90 -15.67 3.08
N GLU A 218 -6.44 -14.73 2.30
CA GLU A 218 -7.59 -13.91 2.67
C GLU A 218 -8.82 -14.78 2.95
N ASP A 219 -9.08 -15.80 2.13
CA ASP A 219 -10.17 -16.78 2.32
C ASP A 219 -10.04 -17.57 3.63
N LEU A 220 -8.84 -17.65 4.21
CA LEU A 220 -8.58 -18.34 5.48
C LEU A 220 -8.63 -17.41 6.70
N GLU A 221 -9.05 -16.15 6.53
CA GLU A 221 -9.16 -15.13 7.58
C GLU A 221 -7.86 -14.93 8.40
N HIS A 222 -6.71 -14.96 7.73
CA HIS A 222 -5.43 -14.76 8.36
C HIS A 222 -4.93 -13.34 8.23
N LEU A 223 -4.29 -12.83 9.28
CA LEU A 223 -3.67 -11.52 9.26
C LEU A 223 -2.56 -11.47 8.22
N LYS A 224 -2.64 -10.53 7.30
CA LYS A 224 -1.58 -10.15 6.38
C LYS A 224 -1.03 -8.79 6.79
N VAL A 225 0.29 -8.68 6.85
CA VAL A 225 1.01 -7.42 7.06
C VAL A 225 2.06 -7.29 5.96
N ASP A 226 2.09 -6.15 5.30
CA ASP A 226 3.11 -5.87 4.31
C ASP A 226 4.28 -5.09 4.95
N VAL A 227 5.42 -5.77 5.11
CA VAL A 227 6.70 -5.19 5.52
C VAL A 227 7.47 -4.81 4.26
N LEU A 228 7.55 -3.53 3.97
CA LEU A 228 8.04 -3.03 2.70
C LEU A 228 9.39 -2.30 2.84
N ALA A 229 10.17 -2.35 1.76
CA ALA A 229 11.44 -1.64 1.64
C ALA A 229 11.22 -0.26 1.00
N ASN A 230 11.51 0.81 1.73
CA ASN A 230 11.32 2.18 1.26
C ASN A 230 12.67 2.89 1.07
N ARG A 231 13.02 3.16 -0.19
CA ARG A 231 14.25 3.89 -0.53
C ARG A 231 14.17 5.37 -0.17
N GLY A 232 12.99 5.97 -0.28
CA GLY A 232 12.79 7.38 0.09
C GLY A 232 13.01 7.60 1.57
N LEU A 233 12.47 6.71 2.42
CA LEU A 233 12.74 6.74 3.85
C LEU A 233 14.24 6.56 4.14
N SER A 234 14.92 5.65 3.43
CA SER A 234 16.36 5.47 3.59
C SER A 234 17.15 6.73 3.25
N GLN A 235 16.84 7.38 2.13
CA GLN A 235 17.50 8.62 1.72
C GLN A 235 17.23 9.75 2.71
N LEU A 236 15.98 9.87 3.18
CA LEU A 236 15.60 10.88 4.16
C LEU A 236 16.42 10.73 5.45
N LEU A 237 16.51 9.52 5.99
CA LEU A 237 17.25 9.26 7.22
C LEU A 237 18.75 9.43 7.06
N GLU A 238 19.34 9.04 5.92
CA GLU A 238 20.75 9.31 5.62
C GLU A 238 21.04 10.82 5.51
N ILE A 239 20.14 11.60 4.91
CA ILE A 239 20.26 13.06 4.83
C ILE A 239 20.13 13.66 6.22
N ASP A 240 19.19 13.17 7.03
CA ASP A 240 18.96 13.67 8.39
C ASP A 240 20.17 13.42 9.31
N GLU A 241 20.85 12.29 9.17
CA GLU A 241 22.13 12.02 9.86
C GLU A 241 23.21 13.08 9.55
N ILE A 242 23.20 13.60 8.31
CA ILE A 242 24.17 14.62 7.85
C ILE A 242 23.74 16.02 8.26
N THR A 243 22.48 16.36 8.01
CA THR A 243 21.95 17.72 8.17
C THR A 243 21.47 18.02 9.59
N LYS A 244 21.00 16.97 10.32
CA LYS A 244 20.42 17.06 11.65
C LYS A 244 19.37 18.16 11.76
N LEU A 245 18.43 18.17 10.82
CA LEU A 245 17.33 19.12 10.81
C LEU A 245 16.40 18.86 12.00
N GLU A 246 16.16 19.88 12.79
CA GLU A 246 15.24 19.79 13.94
C GLU A 246 13.77 19.75 13.49
N TYR A 247 13.47 20.30 12.31
CA TYR A 247 12.13 20.30 11.71
C TYR A 247 12.18 20.48 10.20
N TYR A 248 11.12 20.05 9.53
CA TYR A 248 10.91 20.26 8.09
C TYR A 248 9.93 21.42 7.90
N PRO A 249 10.34 22.54 7.28
CA PRO A 249 9.48 23.70 7.12
C PRO A 249 8.33 23.42 6.13
N GLU A 250 7.15 23.97 6.41
CA GLU A 250 5.98 23.89 5.51
C GLU A 250 6.26 24.60 4.18
N THR A 251 7.10 25.61 4.20
CA THR A 251 7.48 26.40 3.02
C THR A 251 8.98 26.71 3.07
N ASP A 252 9.67 26.51 1.96
CA ASP A 252 11.05 26.96 1.74
C ASP A 252 11.21 27.45 0.31
N LYS A 253 11.66 28.71 0.18
CA LYS A 253 11.77 29.36 -1.12
C LYS A 253 12.83 28.70 -2.03
N ALA A 254 13.97 28.28 -1.48
CA ALA A 254 15.03 27.65 -2.27
C ALA A 254 14.59 26.31 -2.83
N THR A 255 13.92 25.50 -2.00
CA THR A 255 13.31 24.22 -2.42
C THR A 255 12.23 24.45 -3.47
N SER A 256 11.33 25.43 -3.25
CA SER A 256 10.29 25.79 -4.21
C SER A 256 10.88 26.18 -5.57
N ASP A 257 11.87 27.07 -5.59
CA ASP A 257 12.54 27.50 -6.83
C ASP A 257 13.20 26.32 -7.57
N LEU A 258 13.75 25.35 -6.86
CA LEU A 258 14.36 24.14 -7.42
C LEU A 258 13.29 23.22 -8.05
N LEU A 259 12.18 22.99 -7.35
CA LEU A 259 11.06 22.20 -7.85
C LEU A 259 10.43 22.85 -9.09
N CYS A 260 10.18 24.16 -9.04
CA CYS A 260 9.59 24.93 -10.15
C CYS A 260 10.43 24.89 -11.43
N ARG A 261 11.75 24.82 -11.32
CA ARG A 261 12.64 24.61 -12.48
C ARG A 261 12.68 23.16 -12.94
N GLY A 262 12.15 22.21 -12.12
CA GLY A 262 12.24 20.77 -12.36
C GLY A 262 13.68 20.25 -12.26
N ASP A 263 14.49 20.90 -11.43
CA ASP A 263 15.88 20.52 -11.15
C ASP A 263 15.93 19.60 -9.94
N VAL A 264 15.40 18.40 -10.13
CA VAL A 264 15.04 17.42 -9.07
C VAL A 264 15.80 16.10 -9.22
N LEU A 265 17.00 16.15 -9.78
CA LEU A 265 17.88 14.99 -9.85
C LEU A 265 18.27 14.57 -8.41
N GLY A 266 18.15 13.28 -8.07
CA GLY A 266 18.38 12.78 -6.72
C GLY A 266 17.16 12.87 -5.79
N VAL A 267 16.12 13.61 -6.16
CA VAL A 267 14.90 13.70 -5.34
C VAL A 267 14.02 12.46 -5.57
N THR A 268 13.84 11.65 -4.52
CA THR A 268 13.00 10.44 -4.59
C THR A 268 11.63 10.76 -5.15
N GLN A 269 11.20 9.98 -6.15
CA GLN A 269 9.97 10.15 -6.94
C GLN A 269 9.90 11.45 -7.77
N GLY A 270 10.76 12.43 -7.54
CA GLY A 270 10.82 13.69 -8.30
C GLY A 270 11.47 13.58 -9.67
N GLU A 271 12.41 12.66 -9.85
CA GLU A 271 13.27 12.56 -11.04
C GLU A 271 12.55 12.18 -12.33
N SER A 272 11.38 11.55 -12.26
CA SER A 272 10.72 11.07 -13.46
C SER A 272 10.39 12.22 -14.43
N PRO A 273 10.47 12.01 -15.76
CA PRO A 273 10.12 13.05 -16.73
C PRO A 273 8.69 13.60 -16.55
N ALA A 274 7.77 12.76 -16.07
CA ALA A 274 6.40 13.17 -15.80
C ALA A 274 6.34 14.09 -14.56
N MET A 275 6.99 13.74 -13.45
CA MET A 275 7.00 14.56 -12.24
C MET A 275 7.71 15.89 -12.46
N ARG A 276 8.83 15.90 -13.19
CA ARG A 276 9.54 17.14 -13.56
C ARG A 276 8.67 18.10 -14.37
N ARG A 277 7.86 17.58 -15.31
CA ARG A 277 6.88 18.40 -16.04
C ARG A 277 5.77 18.90 -15.13
N LEU A 278 5.29 18.04 -14.23
CA LEU A 278 4.26 18.39 -13.25
C LEU A 278 4.73 19.51 -12.33
N PHE A 279 5.92 19.44 -11.74
CA PHE A 279 6.47 20.50 -10.89
C PHE A 279 6.61 21.82 -11.63
N ARG A 280 7.06 21.81 -12.89
CA ARG A 280 7.14 23.04 -13.70
C ARG A 280 5.77 23.65 -13.99
N ALA A 281 4.74 22.84 -14.13
CA ALA A 281 3.38 23.30 -14.36
C ALA A 281 2.72 23.77 -13.04
N LEU A 282 2.82 22.97 -11.97
CA LEU A 282 2.21 23.23 -10.67
C LEU A 282 2.85 24.41 -9.93
N GLN A 283 4.15 24.66 -10.15
CA GLN A 283 4.91 25.70 -9.43
C GLN A 283 4.75 25.59 -7.90
N PRO A 284 5.11 24.45 -7.27
CA PRO A 284 4.84 24.19 -5.86
C PRO A 284 5.56 25.19 -4.95
N LYS A 285 4.84 25.72 -3.95
CA LYS A 285 5.34 26.70 -2.97
C LYS A 285 5.32 26.19 -1.55
N SER A 286 4.64 25.07 -1.30
CA SER A 286 4.45 24.49 0.02
C SER A 286 4.64 22.97 -0.01
N MET A 287 4.77 22.36 1.17
CA MET A 287 4.74 20.92 1.32
C MET A 287 3.42 20.33 0.83
N GLN A 288 2.31 21.04 1.04
CA GLN A 288 1.00 20.59 0.59
C GLN A 288 0.89 20.52 -0.93
N ASP A 289 1.51 21.45 -1.67
CA ASP A 289 1.60 21.37 -3.13
C ASP A 289 2.41 20.13 -3.58
N CYS A 290 3.43 19.75 -2.82
CA CYS A 290 4.22 18.53 -3.09
C CYS A 290 3.40 17.27 -2.84
N VAL A 291 2.58 17.23 -1.77
CA VAL A 291 1.64 16.14 -1.49
C VAL A 291 0.64 16.01 -2.63
N PHE A 292 0.05 17.12 -3.06
CA PHE A 292 -0.87 17.18 -4.19
C PHE A 292 -0.23 16.68 -5.49
N ALA A 293 0.98 17.13 -5.83
CA ALA A 293 1.73 16.67 -6.99
C ALA A 293 1.98 15.16 -6.95
N THR A 294 2.33 14.63 -5.77
CA THR A 294 2.60 13.21 -5.57
C THR A 294 1.33 12.36 -5.72
N ALA A 295 0.19 12.87 -5.28
CA ALA A 295 -1.10 12.22 -5.47
C ALA A 295 -1.51 12.24 -6.95
N MET A 296 -1.39 13.39 -7.61
CA MET A 296 -1.80 13.59 -9.00
C MET A 296 -1.03 12.74 -10.01
N ILE A 297 0.27 12.49 -9.78
CA ILE A 297 1.10 11.73 -10.72
C ILE A 297 0.69 10.25 -10.82
N ARG A 298 -0.09 9.74 -9.86
CA ARG A 298 -0.52 8.34 -9.85
C ARG A 298 -1.45 8.02 -11.02
N PRO A 299 -1.34 6.81 -11.64
CA PRO A 299 -2.16 6.42 -12.79
C PRO A 299 -3.67 6.43 -12.51
N VAL A 300 -4.07 6.14 -11.27
CA VAL A 300 -5.48 5.98 -10.88
C VAL A 300 -6.17 7.33 -10.64
N ALA A 301 -5.43 8.35 -10.21
CA ALA A 301 -6.00 9.64 -9.83
C ALA A 301 -6.73 10.37 -10.97
N MET A 302 -6.35 10.12 -12.22
CA MET A 302 -6.97 10.80 -13.39
C MET A 302 -6.80 9.98 -14.65
N SER A 303 -7.79 10.02 -15.55
CA SER A 303 -7.64 9.43 -16.89
C SER A 303 -6.53 10.14 -17.67
N GLY A 304 -5.93 9.45 -18.64
CA GLY A 304 -4.87 10.03 -19.47
C GLY A 304 -5.30 11.31 -20.22
N ARG A 305 -6.60 11.46 -20.56
CA ARG A 305 -7.17 12.67 -21.18
C ARG A 305 -7.26 13.82 -20.20
N GLN A 306 -7.70 13.57 -18.96
CA GLN A 306 -7.77 14.59 -17.91
C GLN A 306 -6.38 15.11 -17.55
N LYS A 307 -5.38 14.21 -17.40
CA LYS A 307 -3.99 14.60 -17.22
C LYS A 307 -3.45 15.47 -18.37
N ALA A 308 -3.77 15.10 -19.62
CA ALA A 308 -3.33 15.88 -20.78
C ALA A 308 -4.00 17.27 -20.82
N ALA A 309 -5.28 17.37 -20.48
CA ALA A 309 -6.01 18.63 -20.41
C ALA A 309 -5.44 19.53 -19.31
N MET A 310 -5.18 19.00 -18.11
CA MET A 310 -4.55 19.73 -17.02
C MET A 310 -3.15 20.20 -17.37
N PHE A 311 -2.36 19.44 -18.14
CA PHE A 311 -1.05 19.88 -18.62
C PHE A 311 -1.11 20.98 -19.68
N GLN A 312 -2.28 21.24 -20.29
CA GLN A 312 -2.47 22.28 -21.29
C GLN A 312 -3.04 23.57 -20.70
N ASP A 313 -3.87 23.48 -19.67
CA ASP A 313 -4.54 24.62 -19.04
C ASP A 313 -4.40 24.56 -17.53
N TRP A 314 -3.20 24.88 -17.07
CA TRP A 314 -2.83 24.85 -15.66
C TRP A 314 -3.16 26.17 -14.97
N SER A 315 -4.44 26.46 -14.85
CA SER A 315 -4.88 27.51 -13.93
C SER A 315 -4.92 26.96 -12.50
N GLN A 316 -4.61 27.80 -11.51
CA GLN A 316 -4.78 27.40 -10.10
C GLN A 316 -6.21 26.99 -9.77
N GLU A 317 -7.19 27.58 -10.47
CA GLU A 317 -8.62 27.25 -10.38
C GLU A 317 -8.91 25.82 -10.85
N ALA A 318 -8.38 25.41 -12.00
CA ALA A 318 -8.57 24.03 -12.51
C ALA A 318 -7.97 22.95 -11.60
N VAL A 319 -6.94 23.31 -10.82
CA VAL A 319 -6.29 22.42 -9.85
C VAL A 319 -7.13 22.27 -8.59
N GLN A 320 -7.72 23.37 -8.09
CA GLN A 320 -8.57 23.38 -6.89
C GLN A 320 -9.88 22.61 -7.09
N ASP A 321 -10.41 22.61 -8.35
CA ASP A 321 -11.63 21.89 -8.70
C ASP A 321 -11.40 20.42 -9.06
N SER A 322 -10.18 19.91 -8.94
CA SER A 322 -9.85 18.54 -9.33
C SER A 322 -9.97 17.57 -8.16
N ILE A 323 -10.70 16.48 -8.35
CA ILE A 323 -10.71 15.35 -7.43
C ILE A 323 -9.41 14.58 -7.62
N VAL A 324 -8.47 14.74 -6.67
CA VAL A 324 -7.15 14.11 -6.72
C VAL A 324 -7.01 13.03 -5.67
N PHE A 325 -7.59 13.23 -4.50
CA PHE A 325 -7.55 12.28 -3.41
C PHE A 325 -8.76 11.34 -3.46
N GLU A 326 -8.55 10.08 -3.10
CA GLU A 326 -9.64 9.10 -3.00
C GLU A 326 -10.63 9.49 -1.89
N ASP A 327 -10.16 10.19 -0.87
CA ASP A 327 -10.97 10.67 0.25
C ASP A 327 -11.96 11.73 -0.22
N ASP A 328 -11.55 12.67 -1.08
CA ASP A 328 -12.44 13.67 -1.71
C ASP A 328 -13.55 12.97 -2.51
N ALA A 329 -13.23 11.87 -3.20
CA ALA A 329 -14.23 11.11 -3.95
C ALA A 329 -15.29 10.50 -3.03
N ILE A 330 -14.93 10.04 -1.83
CA ILE A 330 -15.89 9.53 -0.84
C ILE A 330 -16.82 10.65 -0.39
N ASP A 331 -16.27 11.82 -0.02
CA ASP A 331 -17.05 12.98 0.41
C ASP A 331 -18.03 13.46 -0.68
N ILE A 332 -17.56 13.55 -1.91
CA ILE A 332 -18.37 13.97 -3.05
C ILE A 332 -19.50 12.97 -3.32
N ILE A 333 -19.21 11.67 -3.33
CA ILE A 333 -20.23 10.63 -3.54
C ILE A 333 -21.27 10.69 -2.43
N SER A 334 -20.84 10.77 -1.16
CA SER A 334 -21.72 10.89 -0.01
C SER A 334 -22.67 12.08 -0.15
N ASN A 335 -22.14 13.25 -0.50
CA ASN A 335 -22.93 14.48 -0.64
C ASN A 335 -23.88 14.48 -1.84
N ILE A 336 -23.47 13.92 -3.00
CA ILE A 336 -24.30 13.90 -4.22
C ILE A 336 -25.42 12.89 -4.12
N ILE A 337 -25.12 11.69 -3.60
CA ILE A 337 -26.10 10.59 -3.54
C ILE A 337 -26.92 10.65 -2.25
N GLY A 338 -26.41 11.28 -1.20
CA GLY A 338 -27.06 11.38 0.12
C GLY A 338 -26.94 10.09 0.93
N VAL A 339 -25.80 9.40 0.80
CA VAL A 339 -25.47 8.18 1.54
C VAL A 339 -24.40 8.46 2.60
N ASP A 340 -24.21 7.56 3.55
CA ASP A 340 -23.12 7.69 4.52
C ASP A 340 -21.73 7.41 3.90
N MET A 341 -20.66 7.69 4.65
CA MET A 341 -19.29 7.57 4.17
C MET A 341 -18.89 6.11 3.89
N TYR A 342 -19.50 5.16 4.57
CA TYR A 342 -19.22 3.73 4.38
C TYR A 342 -19.81 3.23 3.06
N GLU A 343 -21.04 3.61 2.79
CA GLU A 343 -21.71 3.31 1.51
C GLU A 343 -21.03 4.05 0.35
N ALA A 344 -20.61 5.30 0.56
CA ALA A 344 -19.87 6.08 -0.42
C ALA A 344 -18.52 5.41 -0.79
N ASP A 345 -17.79 4.82 0.18
CA ASP A 345 -16.56 4.04 -0.11
C ASP A 345 -16.86 2.80 -0.96
N MET A 346 -18.00 2.15 -0.77
CA MET A 346 -18.41 1.02 -1.62
C MET A 346 -18.60 1.46 -3.07
N TYR A 347 -19.29 2.60 -3.31
CA TYR A 347 -19.43 3.17 -4.66
C TYR A 347 -18.10 3.58 -5.28
N ARG A 348 -17.18 4.16 -4.49
CA ARG A 348 -15.84 4.52 -4.98
C ARG A 348 -15.05 3.30 -5.47
N ARG A 349 -15.27 2.12 -4.90
CA ARG A 349 -14.57 0.87 -5.24
C ARG A 349 -15.17 0.12 -6.42
N ALA A 350 -16.47 0.33 -6.72
CA ALA A 350 -17.20 -0.35 -7.78
C ALA A 350 -16.80 0.17 -9.17
#